data_077c629e97cab881f38b0d80535b069f
#
_entry.id   077c629e97cab881f38b0d80535b069f
#
_cell.length_a   1.000
_cell.length_b   1.000
_cell.length_c   1.000
_cell.angle_alpha   90.00
_cell.angle_beta   90.00
_cell.angle_gamma   90.00
#
_symmetry.space_group_name_H-M   'P 1'
#
loop_
_entity.id
_entity.type
_entity.pdbx_description
1 polymer ?
#
loop_
_entity_poly.entity_id
_entity_poly.type
_entity_poly.pdbx_seq_one_letter_code
_entity_poly.pdbx_strand_id
1 'polypeptide(L)'
;MTPTAGSPLAFVLTTLGADTDAAAFARTLVDEKLAACVSVLPPMSSIYRWKGSIEEAREQQLVIKTTLTRVELLRERFRTLHPYELPEFVVLHPTDVSAMYGAWVTESVEAEESGFSNRES
;
A
#
# COMPACT_ATOMS: atom_id res chain seq x y z
N MET A 1 9.88 28.90 -11.72
CA MET A 1 8.92 27.88 -11.60
C MET A 1 9.19 27.03 -10.41
N THR A 2 8.18 26.60 -9.83
CA THR A 2 8.33 25.74 -8.71
C THR A 2 8.92 24.43 -9.13
N PRO A 3 9.90 23.96 -8.44
CA PRO A 3 10.39 22.65 -8.74
C PRO A 3 9.25 21.67 -8.63
N THR A 4 9.24 20.77 -9.48
CA THR A 4 8.27 19.72 -9.37
C THR A 4 8.48 19.02 -8.07
N ALA A 5 7.47 18.98 -7.30
CA ALA A 5 7.56 18.27 -6.04
C ALA A 5 7.50 16.78 -6.25
N GLY A 6 7.49 16.35 -7.48
CA GLY A 6 7.27 14.97 -7.76
C GLY A 6 5.80 14.65 -7.71
N SER A 7 5.50 13.43 -7.91
CA SER A 7 4.12 12.98 -7.90
C SER A 7 3.57 12.99 -6.48
N PRO A 8 2.28 13.28 -6.28
CA PRO A 8 1.67 13.12 -4.96
C PRO A 8 1.47 11.66 -4.59
N LEU A 9 1.80 10.74 -5.47
CA LEU A 9 1.60 9.33 -5.22
C LEU A 9 2.71 8.73 -4.39
N ALA A 10 2.42 7.61 -3.77
CA ALA A 10 3.39 6.80 -3.08
C ALA A 10 3.02 5.36 -3.32
N PHE A 11 4.02 4.52 -3.56
CA PHE A 11 3.82 3.09 -3.69
C PHE A 11 4.49 2.45 -2.49
N VAL A 12 3.77 1.58 -1.80
CA VAL A 12 4.30 0.95 -0.60
C VAL A 12 4.43 -0.54 -0.86
N LEU A 13 5.61 -1.07 -0.56
CA LEU A 13 5.87 -2.49 -0.72
C LEU A 13 5.71 -3.18 0.63
N THR A 14 5.07 -4.34 0.61
CA THR A 14 5.00 -5.20 1.78
C THR A 14 4.90 -6.65 1.30
N THR A 15 5.09 -7.57 2.22
CA THR A 15 4.95 -9.00 1.91
C THR A 15 4.01 -9.64 2.91
N LEU A 16 3.37 -10.71 2.48
CA LEU A 16 2.54 -11.55 3.34
C LEU A 16 2.91 -13.00 3.09
N GLY A 17 2.71 -13.85 4.08
CA GLY A 17 2.96 -15.27 3.88
C GLY A 17 2.10 -15.82 2.75
N ALA A 18 2.62 -16.81 2.05
CA ALA A 18 1.94 -17.36 0.88
C ALA A 18 0.60 -17.98 1.24
N ASP A 19 0.41 -18.38 2.50
CA ASP A 19 -0.85 -18.97 2.94
C ASP A 19 -1.78 -17.95 3.60
N THR A 20 -1.40 -16.69 3.61
CA THR A 20 -2.26 -15.61 4.10
C THR A 20 -3.19 -15.17 2.97
N ASP A 21 -4.40 -14.80 3.34
CA ASP A 21 -5.35 -14.31 2.34
C ASP A 21 -4.98 -12.87 1.97
N ALA A 22 -4.07 -12.73 1.01
CA ALA A 22 -3.60 -11.42 0.59
C ALA A 22 -4.70 -10.61 -0.07
N ALA A 23 -5.65 -11.27 -0.72
CA ALA A 23 -6.75 -10.56 -1.35
C ALA A 23 -7.63 -9.88 -0.30
N ALA A 24 -7.86 -10.55 0.83
CA ALA A 24 -8.65 -9.94 1.90
C ALA A 24 -7.93 -8.75 2.51
N PHE A 25 -6.62 -8.89 2.72
CA PHE A 25 -5.79 -7.79 3.20
C PHE A 25 -5.89 -6.60 2.25
N ALA A 26 -5.75 -6.87 0.96
CA ALA A 26 -5.79 -5.82 -0.06
C ALA A 26 -7.15 -5.14 -0.11
N ARG A 27 -8.23 -5.93 -0.03
CA ARG A 27 -9.58 -5.36 -0.05
C ARG A 27 -9.81 -4.43 1.11
N THR A 28 -9.32 -4.79 2.27
CA THR A 28 -9.47 -3.93 3.45
C THR A 28 -8.82 -2.57 3.20
N LEU A 29 -7.63 -2.56 2.64
CA LEU A 29 -6.93 -1.30 2.39
C LEU A 29 -7.67 -0.44 1.37
N VAL A 30 -8.20 -1.07 0.32
CA VAL A 30 -8.92 -0.33 -0.70
C VAL A 30 -10.26 0.17 -0.15
N ASP A 31 -10.94 -0.68 0.61
CA ASP A 31 -12.21 -0.31 1.20
C ASP A 31 -12.08 0.88 2.15
N GLU A 32 -10.99 0.93 2.89
CA GLU A 32 -10.77 2.01 3.84
C GLU A 32 -10.12 3.23 3.21
N LYS A 33 -9.97 3.22 1.89
CA LYS A 33 -9.36 4.33 1.15
C LYS A 33 -7.93 4.61 1.55
N LEU A 34 -7.25 3.59 2.01
CA LEU A 34 -5.83 3.69 2.30
C LEU A 34 -5.01 3.34 1.06
N ALA A 35 -5.64 2.76 0.07
CA ALA A 35 -5.01 2.43 -1.20
C ALA A 35 -6.02 2.55 -2.31
N ALA A 36 -5.56 2.98 -3.48
CA ALA A 36 -6.39 2.97 -4.68
C ALA A 36 -6.38 1.59 -5.32
N CYS A 37 -5.27 0.91 -5.17
CA CYS A 37 -5.06 -0.37 -5.81
C CYS A 37 -3.98 -1.11 -5.06
N VAL A 38 -4.14 -2.41 -4.93
CA VAL A 38 -3.09 -3.26 -4.36
C VAL A 38 -2.88 -4.40 -5.32
N SER A 39 -1.67 -4.48 -5.86
CA SER A 39 -1.31 -5.59 -6.73
C SER A 39 -0.69 -6.68 -5.89
N VAL A 40 -1.19 -7.90 -6.03
CA VAL A 40 -0.71 -9.04 -5.30
C VAL A 40 0.03 -9.93 -6.29
N LEU A 41 1.33 -10.11 -6.08
CA LEU A 41 2.13 -10.91 -6.98
C LEU A 41 2.05 -12.38 -6.59
N PRO A 42 2.38 -13.29 -7.52
CA PRO A 42 2.33 -14.71 -7.19
C PRO A 42 3.31 -15.07 -6.08
N PRO A 43 3.07 -16.18 -5.39
CA PRO A 43 3.97 -16.62 -4.33
C PRO A 43 5.40 -16.79 -4.83
N MET A 44 6.33 -16.46 -3.96
CA MET A 44 7.75 -16.46 -4.28
C MET A 44 8.52 -16.98 -3.08
N SER A 45 9.79 -17.30 -3.28
CA SER A 45 10.68 -17.64 -2.18
C SER A 45 11.40 -16.37 -1.75
N SER A 46 11.38 -16.09 -0.46
CA SER A 46 12.15 -14.99 0.11
C SER A 46 13.23 -15.61 1.00
N ILE A 47 14.46 -15.18 0.81
CA ILE A 47 15.59 -15.68 1.57
C ILE A 47 16.19 -14.50 2.31
N TYR A 48 16.28 -14.58 3.64
CA TYR A 48 16.63 -13.43 4.43
C TYR A 48 17.30 -13.87 5.73
N ARG A 49 17.91 -12.90 6.41
CA ARG A 49 18.55 -13.18 7.69
C ARG A 49 17.59 -12.77 8.80
N TRP A 50 17.38 -13.67 9.73
CA TRP A 50 16.51 -13.41 10.86
C TRP A 50 17.14 -14.00 12.11
N LYS A 51 17.40 -13.12 13.10
CA LYS A 51 17.96 -13.53 14.38
C LYS A 51 19.19 -14.41 14.20
N GLY A 52 20.06 -14.00 13.31
CA GLY A 52 21.34 -14.65 13.10
C GLY A 52 21.34 -15.83 12.17
N SER A 53 20.19 -16.25 11.68
CA SER A 53 20.08 -17.40 10.80
C SER A 53 19.56 -16.99 9.45
N ILE A 54 19.90 -17.76 8.43
CA ILE A 54 19.35 -17.57 7.11
C ILE A 54 18.08 -18.39 7.01
N GLU A 55 16.99 -17.72 6.68
CA GLU A 55 15.67 -18.31 6.60
C GLU A 55 15.16 -18.27 5.19
N GLU A 56 14.25 -19.14 4.87
CA GLU A 56 13.57 -19.12 3.59
C GLU A 56 12.07 -19.25 3.86
N ALA A 57 11.28 -18.41 3.22
CA ALA A 57 9.85 -18.44 3.40
C ALA A 57 9.16 -18.23 2.08
N ARG A 58 7.95 -18.77 1.97
CA ARG A 58 7.12 -18.52 0.80
C ARG A 58 6.26 -17.33 1.11
N GLU A 59 6.33 -16.32 0.26
CA GLU A 59 5.64 -15.05 0.49
C GLU A 59 5.01 -14.55 -0.78
N GLN A 60 4.10 -13.58 -0.61
CA GLN A 60 3.52 -12.84 -1.73
C GLN A 60 3.95 -11.40 -1.55
N GLN A 61 4.44 -10.78 -2.62
CA GLN A 61 4.78 -9.37 -2.61
C GLN A 61 3.54 -8.57 -2.96
N LEU A 62 3.26 -7.52 -2.21
CA LEU A 62 2.18 -6.62 -2.53
C LEU A 62 2.74 -5.26 -2.87
N VAL A 63 2.14 -4.61 -3.86
CA VAL A 63 2.46 -3.24 -4.22
C VAL A 63 1.21 -2.43 -3.96
N ILE A 64 1.27 -1.57 -2.96
CA ILE A 64 0.14 -0.75 -2.54
C ILE A 64 0.29 0.62 -3.18
N LYS A 65 -0.69 1.01 -3.99
CA LYS A 65 -0.61 2.28 -4.71
C LYS A 65 -1.54 3.28 -4.06
N THR A 66 -0.95 4.36 -3.55
CA THR A 66 -1.70 5.33 -2.78
C THR A 66 -1.08 6.72 -2.94
N THR A 67 -1.39 7.64 -2.05
CA THR A 67 -0.82 8.98 -2.09
C THR A 67 0.04 9.19 -0.85
N LEU A 68 0.93 10.19 -0.94
CA LEU A 68 1.80 10.51 0.19
C LEU A 68 0.98 10.86 1.43
N THR A 69 -0.18 11.49 1.25
CA THR A 69 -0.98 11.89 2.39
C THR A 69 -1.58 10.72 3.13
N ARG A 70 -1.61 9.54 2.50
CA ARG A 70 -2.19 8.36 3.14
C ARG A 70 -1.14 7.46 3.80
N VAL A 71 0.14 7.75 3.58
CA VAL A 71 1.19 6.83 4.02
C VAL A 71 1.17 6.62 5.53
N GLU A 72 1.01 7.71 6.31
CA GLU A 72 1.05 7.55 7.76
C GLU A 72 -0.16 6.79 8.28
N LEU A 73 -1.32 7.02 7.69
CA LEU A 73 -2.51 6.25 8.08
C LEU A 73 -2.33 4.79 7.72
N LEU A 74 -1.73 4.52 6.57
CA LEU A 74 -1.47 3.15 6.16
C LEU A 74 -0.48 2.49 7.11
N ARG A 75 0.59 3.20 7.48
CA ARG A 75 1.57 2.69 8.43
C ARG A 75 0.90 2.33 9.75
N GLU A 76 0.03 3.19 10.22
CA GLU A 76 -0.67 2.94 11.46
C GLU A 76 -1.59 1.74 11.34
N ARG A 77 -2.27 1.59 10.20
CA ARG A 77 -3.19 0.49 10.00
C ARG A 77 -2.47 -0.86 9.99
N PHE A 78 -1.22 -0.87 9.54
CA PHE A 78 -0.44 -2.10 9.55
C PHE A 78 -0.29 -2.67 10.95
N ARG A 79 -0.29 -1.84 11.96
CA ARG A 79 -0.10 -2.30 13.33
C ARG A 79 -1.18 -3.28 13.77
N THR A 80 -2.39 -3.12 13.25
CA THR A 80 -3.49 -4.00 13.63
C THR A 80 -3.85 -4.99 12.54
N LEU A 81 -3.47 -4.70 11.30
CA LEU A 81 -3.89 -5.53 10.18
C LEU A 81 -2.82 -6.51 9.73
N HIS A 82 -1.56 -6.10 9.76
CA HIS A 82 -0.49 -6.95 9.24
C HIS A 82 -0.11 -8.01 10.29
N PRO A 83 0.02 -9.27 9.88
CA PRO A 83 0.28 -10.34 10.85
C PRO A 83 1.73 -10.46 11.31
N TYR A 84 2.67 -9.81 10.62
CA TYR A 84 4.07 -9.94 10.98
C TYR A 84 4.44 -9.03 12.13
N GLU A 85 5.37 -9.51 12.95
CA GLU A 85 5.96 -8.69 14.00
C GLU A 85 6.74 -7.53 13.39
N LEU A 86 7.44 -7.77 12.30
CA LEU A 86 8.24 -6.75 11.62
C LEU A 86 7.93 -6.78 10.14
N PRO A 87 6.85 -6.09 9.73
CA PRO A 87 6.47 -6.13 8.32
C PRO A 87 7.38 -5.28 7.46
N GLU A 88 7.56 -5.68 6.22
CA GLU A 88 8.17 -4.81 5.24
C GLU A 88 7.25 -3.63 5.01
N PHE A 89 7.79 -2.43 5.04
CA PHE A 89 7.03 -1.23 4.74
C PHE A 89 8.00 -0.27 4.08
N VAL A 90 8.05 -0.31 2.76
CA VAL A 90 8.98 0.50 1.99
C VAL A 90 8.17 1.45 1.13
N VAL A 91 8.44 2.75 1.29
CA VAL A 91 7.72 3.76 0.53
C VAL A 91 8.56 4.15 -0.67
N LEU A 92 8.00 3.97 -1.85
CA LEU A 92 8.63 4.40 -3.09
C LEU A 92 7.89 5.63 -3.58
N HIS A 93 8.64 6.63 -3.97
CA HIS A 93 8.06 7.88 -4.45
C HIS A 93 8.31 7.96 -5.96
N PRO A 94 7.29 7.74 -6.80
CA PRO A 94 7.51 7.77 -8.24
C PRO A 94 7.92 9.16 -8.68
N THR A 95 8.90 9.21 -9.58
CA THR A 95 9.36 10.46 -10.12
C THR A 95 8.33 11.05 -11.07
N ASP A 96 7.62 10.20 -11.78
CA ASP A 96 6.72 10.64 -12.82
C ASP A 96 5.56 9.64 -12.94
N VAL A 97 4.38 10.15 -13.17
CA VAL A 97 3.18 9.34 -13.32
C VAL A 97 2.31 10.06 -14.35
N SER A 98 1.66 9.31 -15.22
CA SER A 98 0.77 9.95 -16.18
C SER A 98 -0.32 10.69 -15.42
N ALA A 99 -0.75 11.82 -16.00
CA ALA A 99 -1.67 12.70 -15.29
C ALA A 99 -2.99 12.02 -14.98
N MET A 100 -3.52 11.24 -15.92
CA MET A 100 -4.81 10.61 -15.69
C MET A 100 -4.74 9.51 -14.66
N TYR A 101 -3.66 8.74 -14.67
CA TYR A 101 -3.51 7.68 -13.67
C TYR A 101 -3.32 8.29 -12.28
N GLY A 102 -2.50 9.33 -12.20
CA GLY A 102 -2.29 10.01 -10.92
C GLY A 102 -3.57 10.58 -10.35
N ALA A 103 -4.40 11.17 -11.22
CA ALA A 103 -5.68 11.70 -10.78
C ALA A 103 -6.58 10.59 -10.26
N TRP A 104 -6.59 9.46 -10.95
CA TRP A 104 -7.42 8.34 -10.53
C TRP A 104 -7.00 7.83 -9.14
N VAL A 105 -5.69 7.66 -8.92
CA VAL A 105 -5.23 7.22 -7.61
C VAL A 105 -5.63 8.21 -6.54
N THR A 106 -5.40 9.50 -6.80
CA THR A 106 -5.69 10.53 -5.82
C THR A 106 -7.16 10.55 -5.45
N GLU A 107 -8.03 10.50 -6.45
CA GLU A 107 -9.47 10.53 -6.20
C GLU A 107 -9.93 9.30 -5.44
N SER A 108 -9.30 8.17 -5.73
CA SER A 108 -9.71 6.91 -5.12
C SER A 108 -9.48 6.88 -3.63
N VAL A 109 -8.53 7.66 -3.12
CA VAL A 109 -8.20 7.64 -1.69
C VAL A 109 -8.56 8.93 -0.98
N GLU A 110 -9.21 9.88 -1.67
CA GLU A 110 -9.59 11.11 -1.01
C GLU A 110 -10.59 10.83 0.09
N ALA A 111 -10.37 11.48 1.23
CA ALA A 111 -11.30 11.37 2.32
C ALA A 111 -12.60 12.06 1.90
N GLU A 112 -13.71 11.52 2.37
CA GLU A 112 -14.96 12.16 2.09
C GLU A 112 -15.10 13.42 2.89
N GLU A 113 -15.80 14.38 2.29
CA GLU A 113 -16.09 15.59 3.00
C GLU A 113 -16.93 15.28 4.19
N SER A 114 -16.61 15.93 5.24
CA SER A 114 -17.38 15.75 6.43
C SER A 114 -18.83 16.12 6.19
N GLY A 115 -19.68 15.26 6.47
CA GLY A 115 -21.07 15.52 6.34
C GLY A 115 -21.62 15.43 4.97
N PHE A 116 -20.92 15.14 4.10
CA PHE A 116 -21.38 15.18 2.88
C PHE A 116 -21.58 14.05 2.23
N SER A 117 -22.26 13.70 2.24
CA SER A 117 -22.26 12.57 1.89
C SER A 117 -22.97 12.25 0.82
N ASN A 118 -22.99 12.49 0.48
CA ASN A 118 -23.37 12.12 -0.22
C ASN A 118 -23.17 11.63 -1.21
N ARG A 119 -22.81 11.32 -1.32
CA ARG A 119 -22.56 10.68 -2.07
C ARG A 119 -23.37 9.71 -2.29
N GLU A 120 -24.02 9.66 -1.99
CA GLU A 120 -24.62 8.86 -2.08
C GLU A 120 -24.98 8.55 -2.68
N SER A 121 -25.06 8.70 -2.92
CA SER A 121 -25.18 8.31 -3.19
C SER A 121 -25.13 7.93 -3.45
#